data_c1ec79db3403dc337db42df0f035afa7
#
_entry.id   c1ec79db3403dc337db42df0f035afa7
#
_cell.length_a   1.000
_cell.length_b   1.000
_cell.length_c   1.000
_cell.angle_alpha   90.00
_cell.angle_beta   90.00
_cell.angle_gamma   90.00
#
_symmetry.space_group_name_H-M   'P 1'
#
loop_
_entity.id
_entity.type
_entity.pdbx_description
1 polymer ?
#
loop_
_entity_poly.entity_id
_entity_poly.type
_entity_poly.pdbx_seq_one_letter_code
_entity_poly.pdbx_strand_id
1 'polypeptide(L)'
;MQGWIRSVWRFLYFAFSTTIGIVGFLWAILWGADKKEAGRNLRKNWLSHVPHRLGLRMKVEGIPFQGPCLYVGNHITYIDPVVVLTYVDASVVAKAEVSRWPLVGLGAHIVGTIFVQRDEKSSREEAARAISEALHNGKSILVFPEGTTSAGPTTIPFRPRSFDAAFIAGVPVQPIAIWYKSPAAAYIGEDTFIPHFFRLFRMKHIYGTVVFGPLLYGEDTCAQARQWIDDEQTKTVLISATNEPAS
;
A
#
# COMPACT_ATOMS: atom_id res chain seq x y z
N MET A 1 4.51 -11.06 28.16
CA MET A 1 3.81 -12.32 27.77
C MET A 1 2.62 -12.06 26.85
N GLN A 2 1.65 -11.21 27.20
CA GLN A 2 0.45 -10.94 26.38
C GLN A 2 0.74 -10.43 24.96
N GLY A 3 1.77 -9.60 24.76
CA GLY A 3 2.13 -9.09 23.43
C GLY A 3 2.63 -10.17 22.47
N TRP A 4 3.39 -11.12 22.95
CA TRP A 4 3.85 -12.27 22.17
C TRP A 4 2.70 -13.17 21.72
N ILE A 5 1.82 -13.53 22.64
CA ILE A 5 0.64 -14.34 22.33
C ILE A 5 -0.20 -13.65 21.24
N ARG A 6 -0.38 -12.33 21.34
CA ARG A 6 -1.09 -11.53 20.35
C ARG A 6 -0.43 -11.57 18.96
N SER A 7 0.89 -11.40 18.87
CA SER A 7 1.58 -11.41 17.58
C SER A 7 1.57 -12.80 16.95
N VAL A 8 1.70 -13.87 17.73
CA VAL A 8 1.57 -15.25 17.24
C VAL A 8 0.14 -15.49 16.74
N TRP A 9 -0.88 -15.13 17.50
CA TRP A 9 -2.27 -15.29 17.08
C TRP A 9 -2.57 -14.50 15.79
N ARG A 10 -2.06 -13.27 15.67
CA ARG A 10 -2.23 -12.44 14.46
C ARG A 10 -1.51 -13.03 13.25
N PHE A 11 -0.34 -13.61 13.46
CA PHE A 11 0.38 -14.30 12.39
C PHE A 11 -0.38 -15.54 11.90
N LEU A 12 -0.88 -16.35 12.82
CA LEU A 12 -1.70 -17.52 12.49
C LEU A 12 -2.99 -17.12 11.80
N TYR A 13 -3.66 -16.06 12.29
CA TYR A 13 -4.87 -15.53 11.66
C TYR A 13 -4.59 -14.99 10.25
N PHE A 14 -3.50 -14.23 10.05
CA PHE A 14 -3.07 -13.75 8.76
C PHE A 14 -2.80 -14.91 7.79
N ALA A 15 -2.02 -15.89 8.21
CA ALA A 15 -1.68 -17.05 7.41
C ALA A 15 -2.94 -17.87 7.06
N PHE A 16 -3.79 -18.15 8.03
CA PHE A 16 -5.04 -18.88 7.84
C PHE A 16 -6.00 -18.15 6.89
N SER A 17 -6.25 -16.85 7.15
CA SER A 17 -7.16 -16.03 6.33
C SER A 17 -6.68 -15.92 4.89
N THR A 18 -5.36 -15.74 4.68
CA THR A 18 -4.77 -15.68 3.34
C THR A 18 -4.87 -17.03 2.63
N THR A 19 -4.57 -18.13 3.31
CA THR A 19 -4.67 -19.49 2.74
C THR A 19 -6.11 -19.81 2.34
N ILE A 20 -7.08 -19.56 3.21
CA ILE A 20 -8.51 -19.78 2.91
C ILE A 20 -8.94 -18.95 1.70
N GLY A 21 -8.50 -17.69 1.64
CA GLY A 21 -8.79 -16.83 0.48
C GLY A 21 -8.22 -17.38 -0.83
N ILE A 22 -6.96 -17.85 -0.81
CA ILE A 22 -6.32 -18.47 -1.98
C ILE A 22 -7.03 -19.75 -2.39
N VAL A 23 -7.38 -20.61 -1.44
CA VAL A 23 -8.13 -21.85 -1.71
C VAL A 23 -9.51 -21.53 -2.31
N GLY A 24 -10.22 -20.54 -1.75
CA GLY A 24 -11.50 -20.08 -2.29
C GLY A 24 -11.38 -19.50 -3.70
N PHE A 25 -10.31 -18.75 -3.98
CA PHE A 25 -10.00 -18.29 -5.33
C PHE A 25 -9.78 -19.45 -6.30
N LEU A 26 -8.94 -20.42 -5.95
CA LEU A 26 -8.65 -21.58 -6.79
C LEU A 26 -9.92 -22.42 -7.04
N TRP A 27 -10.75 -22.58 -6.01
CA TRP A 27 -12.05 -23.23 -6.12
C TRP A 27 -12.96 -22.49 -7.12
N ALA A 28 -13.10 -21.15 -6.97
CA ALA A 28 -13.92 -20.36 -7.89
C ALA A 28 -13.46 -20.51 -9.35
N ILE A 29 -12.14 -20.51 -9.60
CA ILE A 29 -11.58 -20.70 -10.95
C ILE A 29 -11.90 -22.11 -11.47
N LEU A 30 -11.80 -23.14 -10.64
CA LEU A 30 -12.13 -24.52 -11.01
C LEU A 30 -13.60 -24.65 -11.48
N TRP A 31 -14.50 -23.83 -10.90
CA TRP A 31 -15.92 -23.79 -11.28
C TRP A 31 -16.25 -22.72 -12.34
N GLY A 32 -15.23 -22.20 -13.05
CA GLY A 32 -15.42 -21.35 -14.23
C GLY A 32 -15.56 -19.85 -13.93
N ALA A 33 -15.24 -19.38 -12.73
CA ALA A 33 -15.25 -17.95 -12.46
C ALA A 33 -14.17 -17.21 -13.26
N ASP A 34 -14.45 -15.96 -13.65
CA ASP A 34 -13.44 -15.09 -14.25
C ASP A 34 -12.31 -14.81 -13.27
N LYS A 35 -11.06 -15.02 -13.70
CA LYS A 35 -9.87 -14.90 -12.86
C LYS A 35 -9.69 -13.50 -12.26
N LYS A 36 -9.98 -12.44 -13.04
CA LYS A 36 -9.80 -11.06 -12.58
C LYS A 36 -10.86 -10.68 -11.56
N GLU A 37 -12.09 -11.12 -11.80
CA GLU A 37 -13.21 -10.88 -10.87
C GLU A 37 -13.02 -11.67 -9.56
N ALA A 38 -12.67 -12.94 -9.64
CA ALA A 38 -12.38 -13.77 -8.46
C ALA A 38 -11.23 -13.18 -7.63
N GLY A 39 -10.15 -12.71 -8.26
CA GLY A 39 -9.04 -12.02 -7.58
C GLY A 39 -9.46 -10.72 -6.91
N ARG A 40 -10.31 -9.92 -7.55
CA ARG A 40 -10.89 -8.70 -6.98
C ARG A 40 -11.76 -9.00 -5.77
N ASN A 41 -12.61 -10.02 -5.86
CA ASN A 41 -13.47 -10.44 -4.77
C ASN A 41 -12.67 -10.96 -3.58
N LEU A 42 -11.62 -11.76 -3.83
CA LEU A 42 -10.68 -12.17 -2.79
C LEU A 42 -10.07 -10.96 -2.09
N ARG A 43 -9.53 -9.99 -2.85
CA ARG A 43 -8.93 -8.78 -2.28
C ARG A 43 -9.92 -8.00 -1.41
N LYS A 44 -11.11 -7.70 -1.93
CA LYS A 44 -12.15 -6.95 -1.20
C LYS A 44 -12.54 -7.65 0.10
N ASN A 45 -12.81 -8.95 0.03
CA ASN A 45 -13.17 -9.73 1.21
C ASN A 45 -12.01 -9.74 2.23
N TRP A 46 -10.78 -9.99 1.81
CA TRP A 46 -9.62 -10.03 2.70
C TRP A 46 -9.37 -8.68 3.38
N LEU A 47 -9.42 -7.57 2.62
CA LEU A 47 -9.23 -6.21 3.13
C LEU A 47 -10.34 -5.76 4.08
N SER A 48 -11.56 -6.27 3.95
CA SER A 48 -12.69 -5.89 4.80
C SER A 48 -12.53 -6.31 6.27
N HIS A 49 -11.72 -7.32 6.56
CA HIS A 49 -11.62 -7.87 7.91
C HIS A 49 -10.18 -8.05 8.41
N VAL A 50 -9.21 -8.41 7.56
CA VAL A 50 -7.85 -8.75 8.01
C VAL A 50 -7.12 -7.56 8.64
N PRO A 51 -7.09 -6.35 8.06
CA PRO A 51 -6.41 -5.20 8.67
C PRO A 51 -6.92 -4.91 10.08
N HIS A 52 -8.23 -4.92 10.27
CA HIS A 52 -8.84 -4.69 11.57
C HIS A 52 -8.48 -5.78 12.60
N ARG A 53 -8.49 -7.05 12.19
CA ARG A 53 -8.10 -8.20 13.04
C ARG A 53 -6.62 -8.19 13.41
N LEU A 54 -5.77 -7.68 12.54
CA LEU A 54 -4.36 -7.45 12.83
C LEU A 54 -4.13 -6.26 13.78
N GLY A 55 -5.16 -5.47 14.06
CA GLY A 55 -5.11 -4.36 15.02
C GLY A 55 -4.84 -3.01 14.39
N LEU A 56 -4.91 -2.88 13.07
CA LEU A 56 -4.82 -1.59 12.40
C LEU A 56 -6.05 -0.73 12.73
N ARG A 57 -5.80 0.53 13.06
CA ARG A 57 -6.82 1.53 13.41
C ARG A 57 -6.44 2.84 12.72
N MET A 58 -6.92 2.98 11.48
CA MET A 58 -6.59 4.13 10.65
C MET A 58 -7.68 5.19 10.72
N LYS A 59 -7.29 6.45 10.95
CA LYS A 59 -8.12 7.61 10.68
C LYS A 59 -8.00 7.91 9.18
N VAL A 60 -9.11 8.24 8.54
CA VAL A 60 -9.13 8.61 7.12
C VAL A 60 -9.60 10.03 7.00
N GLU A 61 -8.87 10.83 6.22
CA GLU A 61 -9.18 12.21 5.90
C GLU A 61 -9.16 12.40 4.38
N GLY A 62 -9.93 13.37 3.89
CA GLY A 62 -10.12 13.55 2.46
C GLY A 62 -11.04 12.49 1.85
N ILE A 63 -11.21 12.54 0.54
CA ILE A 63 -12.11 11.67 -0.21
C ILE A 63 -11.32 10.96 -1.30
N PRO A 64 -11.26 9.60 -1.29
CA PRO A 64 -10.64 8.87 -2.36
C PRO A 64 -11.44 9.03 -3.66
N PHE A 65 -10.75 9.31 -4.75
CA PHE A 65 -11.37 9.44 -6.06
C PHE A 65 -11.92 8.10 -6.55
N GLN A 66 -13.11 8.09 -7.13
CA GLN A 66 -13.78 6.85 -7.53
C GLN A 66 -13.59 6.49 -9.00
N GLY A 67 -12.88 7.31 -9.77
CA GLY A 67 -12.55 7.06 -11.17
C GLY A 67 -11.16 6.45 -11.37
N PRO A 68 -10.76 6.19 -12.62
CA PRO A 68 -9.40 5.80 -12.97
C PRO A 68 -8.40 6.85 -12.51
N CYS A 69 -7.38 6.43 -11.75
CA CYS A 69 -6.47 7.34 -11.07
C CYS A 69 -5.11 6.69 -10.81
N LEU A 70 -4.04 7.49 -10.82
CA LEU A 70 -2.77 7.13 -10.22
C LEU A 70 -2.75 7.61 -8.77
N TYR A 71 -2.90 6.70 -7.82
CA TYR A 71 -2.69 6.98 -6.40
C TYR A 71 -1.20 6.94 -6.08
N VAL A 72 -0.72 7.94 -5.35
CA VAL A 72 0.71 8.11 -5.04
C VAL A 72 0.87 8.36 -3.56
N GLY A 73 1.58 7.47 -2.85
CA GLY A 73 1.79 7.59 -1.40
C GLY A 73 3.27 7.66 -1.01
N ASN A 74 3.55 8.24 0.16
CA ASN A 74 4.80 8.00 0.87
C ASN A 74 4.82 6.55 1.40
N HIS A 75 6.01 5.99 1.61
CA HIS A 75 6.16 4.58 1.95
C HIS A 75 6.93 4.37 3.25
N ILE A 76 6.22 3.95 4.28
CA ILE A 76 6.76 3.74 5.63
C ILE A 76 6.98 2.25 5.90
N THR A 77 6.06 1.41 5.41
CA THR A 77 6.04 -0.01 5.76
C THR A 77 5.31 -0.85 4.70
N TYR A 78 5.57 -2.15 4.69
CA TYR A 78 4.88 -3.11 3.80
C TYR A 78 3.35 -3.20 4.03
N ILE A 79 2.82 -2.63 5.11
CA ILE A 79 1.36 -2.57 5.34
C ILE A 79 0.67 -1.37 4.67
N ASP A 80 1.41 -0.36 4.16
CA ASP A 80 0.82 0.82 3.51
C ASP A 80 -0.10 0.45 2.33
N PRO A 81 0.30 -0.48 1.42
CA PRO A 81 -0.59 -0.93 0.35
C PRO A 81 -1.90 -1.50 0.90
N VAL A 82 -1.82 -2.31 1.96
CA VAL A 82 -2.99 -2.94 2.59
C VAL A 82 -3.93 -1.87 3.16
N VAL A 83 -3.35 -0.87 3.83
CA VAL A 83 -4.11 0.25 4.39
C VAL A 83 -4.82 1.04 3.30
N VAL A 84 -4.10 1.48 2.25
CA VAL A 84 -4.68 2.29 1.17
C VAL A 84 -5.74 1.51 0.41
N LEU A 85 -5.47 0.26 0.05
CA LEU A 85 -6.39 -0.60 -0.70
C LEU A 85 -7.69 -0.94 0.06
N THR A 86 -7.75 -0.68 1.37
CA THR A 86 -9.00 -0.79 2.12
C THR A 86 -10.03 0.27 1.68
N TYR A 87 -9.56 1.38 1.11
CA TYR A 87 -10.38 2.53 0.72
C TYR A 87 -10.49 2.74 -0.79
N VAL A 88 -9.56 2.17 -1.58
CA VAL A 88 -9.53 2.33 -3.04
C VAL A 88 -9.41 0.98 -3.76
N ASP A 89 -10.01 0.89 -4.95
CA ASP A 89 -9.88 -0.28 -5.83
C ASP A 89 -8.76 -0.01 -6.85
N ALA A 90 -7.52 -0.35 -6.49
CA ALA A 90 -6.35 -0.16 -7.34
C ALA A 90 -5.45 -1.40 -7.38
N SER A 91 -4.67 -1.56 -8.45
CA SER A 91 -3.55 -2.51 -8.48
C SER A 91 -2.31 -1.83 -7.91
N VAL A 92 -1.46 -2.59 -7.20
CA VAL A 92 -0.25 -2.06 -6.57
C VAL A 92 0.98 -2.38 -7.41
N VAL A 93 1.93 -1.46 -7.42
CA VAL A 93 3.29 -1.74 -7.92
C VAL A 93 4.19 -2.12 -6.74
N ALA A 94 4.74 -3.32 -6.78
CA ALA A 94 5.59 -3.87 -5.71
C ALA A 94 6.95 -4.30 -6.21
N LYS A 95 7.94 -4.37 -5.30
CA LYS A 95 9.27 -4.91 -5.59
C LYS A 95 9.19 -6.41 -5.92
N ALA A 96 9.97 -6.87 -6.90
CA ALA A 96 9.94 -8.27 -7.36
C ALA A 96 10.20 -9.29 -6.24
N GLU A 97 11.01 -8.96 -5.24
CA GLU A 97 11.30 -9.84 -4.11
C GLU A 97 10.07 -10.17 -3.27
N VAL A 98 9.07 -9.27 -3.23
CA VAL A 98 7.80 -9.52 -2.52
C VAL A 98 7.05 -10.71 -3.12
N SER A 99 7.20 -10.97 -4.43
CA SER A 99 6.60 -12.14 -5.08
C SER A 99 7.05 -13.47 -4.49
N ARG A 100 8.23 -13.49 -3.86
CA ARG A 100 8.84 -14.68 -3.24
C ARG A 100 8.45 -14.87 -1.76
N TRP A 101 7.76 -13.88 -1.16
CA TRP A 101 7.34 -14.00 0.23
C TRP A 101 6.24 -15.05 0.36
N PRO A 102 6.38 -16.01 1.30
CA PRO A 102 5.38 -17.06 1.49
C PRO A 102 3.98 -16.47 1.72
N LEU A 103 2.96 -17.01 1.06
CA LEU A 103 1.56 -16.59 1.07
C LEU A 103 1.34 -15.18 0.50
N VAL A 104 2.14 -14.18 0.91
CA VAL A 104 2.02 -12.79 0.44
C VAL A 104 2.25 -12.69 -1.06
N GLY A 105 3.32 -13.31 -1.57
CA GLY A 105 3.65 -13.28 -3.00
C GLY A 105 2.55 -13.90 -3.86
N LEU A 106 2.05 -15.08 -3.49
CA LEU A 106 0.97 -15.73 -4.20
C LEU A 106 -0.33 -14.91 -4.16
N GLY A 107 -0.70 -14.39 -2.97
CA GLY A 107 -1.85 -13.51 -2.82
C GLY A 107 -1.73 -12.25 -3.67
N ALA A 108 -0.55 -11.62 -3.68
CA ALA A 108 -0.28 -10.43 -4.48
C ALA A 108 -0.39 -10.70 -5.99
N HIS A 109 0.09 -11.85 -6.48
CA HIS A 109 -0.12 -12.26 -7.87
C HIS A 109 -1.61 -12.40 -8.22
N ILE A 110 -2.37 -13.07 -7.37
CA ILE A 110 -3.81 -13.31 -7.57
C ILE A 110 -4.58 -11.97 -7.67
N VAL A 111 -4.23 -11.00 -6.82
CA VAL A 111 -4.94 -9.71 -6.79
C VAL A 111 -4.44 -8.70 -7.84
N GLY A 112 -3.52 -9.11 -8.71
CA GLY A 112 -3.06 -8.29 -9.86
C GLY A 112 -2.00 -7.25 -9.49
N THR A 113 -1.12 -7.55 -8.54
CA THR A 113 0.06 -6.73 -8.25
C THR A 113 1.02 -6.73 -9.43
N ILE A 114 1.53 -5.55 -9.81
CA ILE A 114 2.57 -5.37 -10.81
C ILE A 114 3.93 -5.44 -10.12
N PHE A 115 4.71 -6.47 -10.43
CA PHE A 115 6.04 -6.62 -9.84
C PHE A 115 7.11 -5.97 -10.70
N VAL A 116 8.07 -5.29 -10.06
CA VAL A 116 9.18 -4.61 -10.74
C VAL A 116 10.51 -4.97 -10.10
N GLN A 117 11.45 -5.43 -10.91
CA GLN A 117 12.85 -5.57 -10.53
C GLN A 117 13.55 -4.24 -10.81
N ARG A 118 13.78 -3.46 -9.74
CA ARG A 118 14.17 -2.04 -9.84
C ARG A 118 15.57 -1.83 -10.43
N ASP A 119 16.44 -2.81 -10.33
CA ASP A 119 17.81 -2.76 -10.80
C ASP A 119 17.93 -3.11 -12.29
N GLU A 120 16.91 -3.73 -12.89
CA GLU A 120 16.83 -4.08 -14.30
C GLU A 120 16.04 -3.04 -15.11
N LYS A 121 16.66 -2.52 -16.17
CA LYS A 121 16.06 -1.52 -17.05
C LYS A 121 14.83 -2.10 -17.77
N SER A 122 14.92 -3.32 -18.29
CA SER A 122 13.83 -4.04 -18.96
C SER A 122 12.59 -4.19 -18.06
N SER A 123 12.81 -4.64 -16.82
CA SER A 123 11.71 -4.81 -15.85
C SER A 123 11.04 -3.48 -15.47
N ARG A 124 11.82 -2.39 -15.39
CA ARG A 124 11.24 -1.04 -15.17
C ARG A 124 10.40 -0.56 -16.36
N GLU A 125 10.82 -0.89 -17.58
CA GLU A 125 10.07 -0.56 -18.81
C GLU A 125 8.79 -1.39 -18.93
N GLU A 126 8.85 -2.67 -18.59
CA GLU A 126 7.67 -3.54 -18.53
C GLU A 126 6.64 -3.07 -17.48
N ALA A 127 7.11 -2.71 -16.29
CA ALA A 127 6.23 -2.16 -15.25
C ALA A 127 5.60 -0.83 -15.70
N ALA A 128 6.35 0.06 -16.35
CA ALA A 128 5.81 1.32 -16.87
C ALA A 128 4.74 1.08 -17.95
N ARG A 129 4.97 0.11 -18.85
CA ARG A 129 3.96 -0.30 -19.85
C ARG A 129 2.71 -0.88 -19.17
N ALA A 130 2.88 -1.78 -18.20
CA ALA A 130 1.76 -2.37 -17.47
C ALA A 130 0.94 -1.33 -16.70
N ILE A 131 1.59 -0.30 -16.12
CA ILE A 131 0.92 0.84 -15.49
C ILE A 131 0.12 1.62 -16.54
N SER A 132 0.75 1.99 -17.65
CA SER A 132 0.10 2.75 -18.74
C SER A 132 -1.11 2.01 -19.31
N GLU A 133 -0.97 0.72 -19.60
CA GLU A 133 -2.07 -0.12 -20.07
C GLU A 133 -3.22 -0.21 -19.05
N ALA A 134 -2.89 -0.37 -17.77
CA ALA A 134 -3.91 -0.46 -16.74
C ALA A 134 -4.71 0.85 -16.63
N LEU A 135 -4.03 1.99 -16.60
CA LEU A 135 -4.66 3.32 -16.55
C LEU A 135 -5.49 3.59 -17.81
N HIS A 136 -4.98 3.26 -18.97
CA HIS A 136 -5.70 3.42 -20.26
C HIS A 136 -6.97 2.55 -20.31
N ASN A 137 -6.93 1.37 -19.68
CA ASN A 137 -8.08 0.46 -19.55
C ASN A 137 -9.02 0.83 -18.38
N GLY A 138 -8.95 2.05 -17.87
CA GLY A 138 -9.84 2.56 -16.83
C GLY A 138 -9.61 1.96 -15.44
N LYS A 139 -8.43 1.40 -15.17
CA LYS A 139 -8.07 0.88 -13.84
C LYS A 139 -7.24 1.89 -13.07
N SER A 140 -7.35 1.87 -11.76
CA SER A 140 -6.49 2.65 -10.88
C SER A 140 -5.24 1.88 -10.48
N ILE A 141 -4.15 2.62 -10.28
CA ILE A 141 -2.84 2.09 -9.85
C ILE A 141 -2.41 2.81 -8.58
N LEU A 142 -1.91 2.06 -7.61
CA LEU A 142 -1.25 2.58 -6.42
C LEU A 142 0.26 2.39 -6.55
N VAL A 143 1.01 3.47 -6.42
CA VAL A 143 2.47 3.45 -6.42
C VAL A 143 3.03 4.15 -5.20
N PHE A 144 4.21 3.69 -4.77
CA PHE A 144 5.07 4.35 -3.79
C PHE A 144 6.35 4.79 -4.50
N PRO A 145 6.39 6.03 -5.05
CA PRO A 145 7.43 6.43 -6.00
C PRO A 145 8.80 6.64 -5.36
N GLU A 146 8.90 6.66 -4.04
CA GLU A 146 10.16 6.59 -3.30
C GLU A 146 10.98 5.35 -3.68
N GLY A 147 10.29 4.27 -3.97
CA GLY A 147 10.93 3.02 -4.38
C GLY A 147 11.54 2.23 -3.23
N THR A 148 11.48 2.72 -2.01
CA THR A 148 11.86 2.04 -0.77
C THR A 148 11.05 2.64 0.37
N THR A 149 11.04 1.97 1.52
CA THR A 149 10.42 2.50 2.74
C THR A 149 11.36 3.48 3.44
N SER A 150 10.78 4.52 4.05
CA SER A 150 11.49 5.53 4.84
C SER A 150 10.75 5.82 6.14
N ALA A 151 11.45 6.34 7.14
CA ALA A 151 10.86 6.75 8.42
C ALA A 151 10.95 8.26 8.65
N GLY A 152 11.40 8.99 7.64
CA GLY A 152 11.62 10.43 7.75
C GLY A 152 10.32 11.24 7.79
N PRO A 153 10.37 12.47 8.30
CA PRO A 153 9.25 13.40 8.23
C PRO A 153 9.03 13.92 6.80
N THR A 154 9.95 13.68 5.89
CA THR A 154 9.88 14.06 4.47
C THR A 154 10.16 12.85 3.59
N THR A 155 9.62 12.89 2.36
CA THR A 155 9.76 11.82 1.38
C THR A 155 11.16 11.81 0.73
N ILE A 156 11.62 10.64 0.35
CA ILE A 156 12.75 10.50 -0.58
C ILE A 156 12.31 10.99 -1.97
N PRO A 157 13.23 11.45 -2.84
CA PRO A 157 12.88 11.91 -4.17
C PRO A 157 12.04 10.92 -4.97
N PHE A 158 10.95 11.37 -5.56
CA PHE A 158 10.01 10.55 -6.31
C PHE A 158 10.56 10.19 -7.70
N ARG A 159 10.30 8.96 -8.12
CA ARG A 159 10.61 8.47 -9.47
C ARG A 159 9.48 8.85 -10.43
N PRO A 160 9.73 9.59 -11.53
CA PRO A 160 8.67 10.23 -12.34
C PRO A 160 7.89 9.27 -13.25
N ARG A 161 8.43 8.13 -13.66
CA ARG A 161 7.87 7.27 -14.73
C ARG A 161 6.38 6.90 -14.59
N SER A 162 5.89 6.71 -13.37
CA SER A 162 4.46 6.41 -13.16
C SER A 162 3.57 7.64 -13.39
N PHE A 163 4.11 8.83 -13.15
CA PHE A 163 3.43 10.09 -13.42
C PHE A 163 3.34 10.36 -14.92
N ASP A 164 4.41 10.07 -15.66
CA ASP A 164 4.41 10.14 -17.13
C ASP A 164 3.31 9.23 -17.71
N ALA A 165 3.17 8.02 -17.16
CA ALA A 165 2.12 7.09 -17.58
C ALA A 165 0.70 7.63 -17.31
N ALA A 166 0.48 8.30 -16.16
CA ALA A 166 -0.80 8.91 -15.83
C ALA A 166 -1.12 10.10 -16.75
N PHE A 167 -0.12 10.93 -17.04
CA PHE A 167 -0.26 12.06 -17.97
C PHE A 167 -0.63 11.58 -19.39
N ILE A 168 0.07 10.58 -19.91
CA ILE A 168 -0.21 9.99 -21.23
C ILE A 168 -1.61 9.35 -21.27
N ALA A 169 -2.05 8.71 -20.18
CA ALA A 169 -3.37 8.10 -20.08
C ALA A 169 -4.50 9.13 -19.85
N GLY A 170 -4.18 10.40 -19.59
CA GLY A 170 -5.15 11.47 -19.31
C GLY A 170 -5.90 11.28 -17.98
N VAL A 171 -5.32 10.56 -17.02
CA VAL A 171 -5.95 10.32 -15.71
C VAL A 171 -5.32 11.19 -14.62
N PRO A 172 -6.09 11.58 -13.58
CA PRO A 172 -5.55 12.36 -12.49
C PRO A 172 -4.56 11.55 -11.63
N VAL A 173 -3.70 12.30 -10.92
CA VAL A 173 -2.88 11.80 -9.82
C VAL A 173 -3.52 12.22 -8.51
N GLN A 174 -3.75 11.30 -7.58
CA GLN A 174 -4.18 11.62 -6.22
C GLN A 174 -3.08 11.30 -5.22
N PRO A 175 -2.46 12.31 -4.56
CA PRO A 175 -1.48 12.08 -3.52
C PRO A 175 -2.15 11.56 -2.25
N ILE A 176 -1.43 10.72 -1.52
CA ILE A 176 -1.88 10.11 -0.26
C ILE A 176 -0.76 10.26 0.76
N ALA A 177 -1.03 10.94 1.87
CA ALA A 177 -0.11 10.98 3.00
C ALA A 177 -0.48 9.90 4.01
N ILE A 178 0.50 9.10 4.42
CA ILE A 178 0.35 8.01 5.39
C ILE A 178 1.23 8.31 6.58
N TRP A 179 0.70 8.12 7.76
CA TRP A 179 1.41 8.30 9.01
C TRP A 179 1.00 7.24 10.04
N TYR A 180 1.96 6.80 10.87
CA TYR A 180 1.71 5.89 12.00
C TYR A 180 2.15 6.53 13.30
N LYS A 181 1.33 6.40 14.34
CA LYS A 181 1.65 6.94 15.67
C LYS A 181 2.92 6.33 16.27
N SER A 182 3.17 5.05 15.98
CA SER A 182 4.34 4.35 16.51
C SER A 182 5.47 4.31 15.47
N PRO A 183 6.69 4.73 15.83
CA PRO A 183 7.85 4.59 14.96
C PRO A 183 8.19 3.12 14.68
N ALA A 184 7.71 2.17 15.51
CA ALA A 184 7.89 0.74 15.27
C ALA A 184 7.17 0.22 14.00
N ALA A 185 6.31 1.04 13.38
CA ALA A 185 5.68 0.71 12.10
C ALA A 185 6.66 0.82 10.92
N ALA A 186 7.69 1.65 11.01
CA ALA A 186 8.66 1.83 9.95
C ALA A 186 9.44 0.52 9.69
N TYR A 187 9.47 0.13 8.42
CA TYR A 187 10.20 -1.03 7.92
C TYR A 187 11.44 -0.56 7.17
N ILE A 188 12.56 -0.42 7.87
CA ILE A 188 13.76 0.28 7.39
C ILE A 188 15.05 -0.48 7.76
N GLY A 189 16.14 -0.10 7.10
CA GLY A 189 17.48 -0.66 7.37
C GLY A 189 17.53 -2.16 7.09
N GLU A 190 18.02 -2.93 8.06
CA GLU A 190 18.18 -4.39 7.98
C GLU A 190 16.92 -5.17 8.41
N ASP A 191 15.78 -4.49 8.52
CA ASP A 191 14.53 -5.16 8.88
C ASP A 191 14.18 -6.26 7.86
N THR A 192 13.85 -7.44 8.39
CA THR A 192 13.27 -8.53 7.61
C THR A 192 11.81 -8.76 8.00
N PHE A 193 11.01 -9.29 7.08
CA PHE A 193 9.55 -9.37 7.23
C PHE A 193 9.11 -10.03 8.53
N ILE A 194 9.61 -11.22 8.85
CA ILE A 194 9.13 -12.01 9.99
C ILE A 194 9.46 -11.34 11.34
N PRO A 195 10.72 -10.95 11.64
CA PRO A 195 11.04 -10.24 12.89
C PRO A 195 10.27 -8.93 13.03
N HIS A 196 10.17 -8.13 11.97
CA HIS A 196 9.40 -6.89 11.99
C HIS A 196 7.91 -7.15 12.24
N PHE A 197 7.31 -8.14 11.59
CA PHE A 197 5.92 -8.53 11.83
C PHE A 197 5.68 -8.82 13.31
N PHE A 198 6.50 -9.69 13.92
CA PHE A 198 6.34 -10.00 15.33
C PHE A 198 6.58 -8.79 16.22
N ARG A 199 7.54 -7.90 15.92
CA ARG A 199 7.78 -6.66 16.66
C ARG A 199 6.57 -5.72 16.60
N LEU A 200 6.06 -5.44 15.41
CA LEU A 200 4.97 -4.51 15.19
C LEU A 200 3.64 -5.03 15.77
N PHE A 201 3.31 -6.27 15.46
CA PHE A 201 2.00 -6.84 15.82
C PHE A 201 1.88 -7.32 17.27
N ARG A 202 2.88 -7.08 18.12
CA ARG A 202 2.77 -7.14 19.60
C ARG A 202 1.90 -6.01 20.15
N MET A 203 1.85 -4.87 19.49
CA MET A 203 1.06 -3.72 19.93
C MET A 203 -0.41 -4.07 19.99
N LYS A 204 -1.15 -3.50 20.97
CA LYS A 204 -2.60 -3.73 21.08
C LYS A 204 -3.32 -3.19 19.85
N HIS A 205 -2.97 -1.99 19.43
CA HIS A 205 -3.46 -1.34 18.22
C HIS A 205 -2.31 -0.61 17.52
N ILE A 206 -2.36 -0.58 16.21
CA ILE A 206 -1.46 0.18 15.36
C ILE A 206 -2.29 1.33 14.80
N TYR A 207 -2.11 2.51 15.41
CA TYR A 207 -2.82 3.71 15.00
C TYR A 207 -2.06 4.45 13.91
N GLY A 208 -2.79 5.00 12.96
CA GLY A 208 -2.25 5.83 11.90
C GLY A 208 -3.33 6.69 11.24
N THR A 209 -2.91 7.50 10.30
CA THR A 209 -3.79 8.34 9.49
C THR A 209 -3.46 8.15 8.02
N VAL A 210 -4.48 8.16 7.19
CA VAL A 210 -4.39 8.21 5.73
C VAL A 210 -5.13 9.46 5.29
N VAL A 211 -4.44 10.36 4.58
CA VAL A 211 -5.03 11.59 4.05
C VAL A 211 -5.04 11.51 2.53
N PHE A 212 -6.22 11.60 1.93
CA PHE A 212 -6.37 11.69 0.48
C PHE A 212 -6.34 13.14 0.05
N GLY A 213 -5.39 13.49 -0.80
CA GLY A 213 -5.17 14.84 -1.29
C GLY A 213 -6.06 15.23 -2.48
N PRO A 214 -5.84 16.43 -3.03
CA PRO A 214 -6.54 16.92 -4.21
C PRO A 214 -6.15 16.10 -5.45
N LEU A 215 -7.00 16.15 -6.47
CA LEU A 215 -6.68 15.62 -7.79
C LEU A 215 -5.73 16.58 -8.51
N LEU A 216 -4.62 16.04 -8.98
CA LEU A 216 -3.59 16.78 -9.72
C LEU A 216 -3.63 16.35 -11.20
N TYR A 217 -3.43 17.32 -12.09
CA TYR A 217 -3.44 17.15 -13.53
C TYR A 217 -2.23 17.84 -14.17
N GLY A 218 -1.77 17.36 -15.32
CA GLY A 218 -0.69 17.97 -16.08
C GLY A 218 0.68 17.34 -15.84
N GLU A 219 1.73 17.99 -16.31
CA GLU A 219 3.10 17.44 -16.36
C GLU A 219 3.81 17.49 -15.00
N ASP A 220 3.53 18.50 -14.17
CA ASP A 220 4.24 18.74 -12.91
C ASP A 220 3.67 17.95 -11.72
N THR A 221 2.79 16.97 -11.96
CA THR A 221 2.10 16.22 -10.89
C THR A 221 3.05 15.48 -9.96
N CYS A 222 4.24 15.10 -10.42
CA CYS A 222 5.25 14.44 -9.59
C CYS A 222 5.76 15.37 -8.48
N ALA A 223 6.14 16.59 -8.84
CA ALA A 223 6.64 17.59 -7.88
C ALA A 223 5.52 18.06 -6.94
N GLN A 224 4.33 18.33 -7.49
CA GLN A 224 3.15 18.76 -6.73
C GLN A 224 2.71 17.69 -5.71
N ALA A 225 2.65 16.43 -6.12
CA ALA A 225 2.26 15.31 -5.24
C ALA A 225 3.26 15.14 -4.09
N ARG A 226 4.56 15.20 -4.39
CA ARG A 226 5.61 15.11 -3.38
C ARG A 226 5.52 16.25 -2.37
N GLN A 227 5.43 17.50 -2.86
CA GLN A 227 5.32 18.67 -2.00
C GLN A 227 4.09 18.57 -1.08
N TRP A 228 2.94 18.21 -1.64
CA TRP A 228 1.71 18.06 -0.85
C TRP A 228 1.84 16.99 0.24
N ILE A 229 2.46 15.84 -0.08
CA ILE A 229 2.68 14.77 0.91
C ILE A 229 3.63 15.22 2.02
N ASP A 230 4.73 15.91 1.69
CA ASP A 230 5.70 16.43 2.67
C ASP A 230 5.04 17.46 3.60
N ASP A 231 4.20 18.34 3.06
CA ASP A 231 3.44 19.33 3.84
C ASP A 231 2.46 18.66 4.81
N GLU A 232 1.71 17.63 4.36
CA GLU A 232 0.78 16.88 5.21
C GLU A 232 1.49 16.07 6.30
N GLN A 233 2.62 15.45 6.00
CA GLN A 233 3.44 14.75 7.00
C GLN A 233 3.94 15.72 8.07
N THR A 234 4.41 16.90 7.68
CA THR A 234 4.89 17.93 8.60
C THR A 234 3.77 18.42 9.52
N LYS A 235 2.57 18.71 8.99
CA LYS A 235 1.39 19.08 9.78
C LYS A 235 1.04 18.01 10.81
N THR A 236 1.05 16.75 10.40
CA THR A 236 0.68 15.63 11.28
C THR A 236 1.68 15.45 12.41
N VAL A 237 2.98 15.61 12.16
CA VAL A 237 4.02 15.57 13.19
C VAL A 237 3.84 16.71 14.20
N LEU A 238 3.56 17.93 13.74
CA LEU A 238 3.31 19.09 14.61
C LEU A 238 2.09 18.88 15.52
N ILE A 239 0.97 18.40 14.96
CA ILE A 239 -0.26 18.11 15.72
C ILE A 239 -0.01 17.03 16.78
N SER A 240 0.76 15.99 16.45
CA SER A 240 1.08 14.94 17.41
C SER A 240 1.95 15.43 18.56
N ALA A 241 2.90 16.33 18.31
CA ALA A 241 3.76 16.91 19.32
C ALA A 241 3.02 17.88 20.27
N THR A 242 1.99 18.58 19.79
CA THR A 242 1.18 19.49 20.61
C THR A 242 0.13 18.79 21.47
N ASN A 243 -0.25 17.56 21.14
CA ASN A 243 -1.25 16.76 21.85
C ASN A 243 -0.66 15.76 22.86
N GLU A 244 0.65 15.70 23.06
CA GLU A 244 1.24 14.98 24.19
C GLU A 244 1.01 15.79 25.48
N PRO A 245 0.29 15.28 26.48
CA PRO A 245 0.21 15.92 27.77
C PRO A 245 1.62 16.01 28.35
N ALA A 246 2.03 17.20 28.79
CA ALA A 246 3.25 17.38 29.54
C ALA A 246 3.29 16.38 30.69
N SER A 247 4.25 15.49 30.64
CA SER A 247 4.53 14.45 31.63
C SER A 247 4.92 15.00 32.99
#